data_418a7360aee5733a102845a0335a7501
#
_entry.id   418a7360aee5733a102845a0335a7501
#
_cell.length_a   1.000
_cell.length_b   1.000
_cell.length_c   1.000
_cell.angle_alpha   90.00
_cell.angle_beta   90.00
_cell.angle_gamma   90.00
#
_symmetry.space_group_name_H-M   'P 1'
#
loop_
_entity.id
_entity.type
_entity.pdbx_description
1 polymer ?
#
loop_
_entity_poly.entity_id
_entity_poly.type
_entity_poly.pdbx_seq_one_letter_code
_entity_poly.pdbx_strand_id
1 'polypeptide(L)'
;MLESERRFKPKIVGATDGDPSVDFWLIDGRLMPRSNVEKQLPRGAREMSDLSIRIGHMDELNIDVQVIYPTIFIFPTARRPEVDLALCRSYNRWMADIVKPAPDRFRWVVVPPLLNMERVAEELKFGKEHGACGVYMRGLEADRRLSDGYFFPLYDAAGRLDLPICVHSANGSIASHDFFLDEPGFCKFKLAVVGAFHSLVNDGIPERFPQLRIGIIEVSAQWIPYAIHDLARRHLRRGKQLSKNVLKDKRVWVTCQTDDDLDYILGYAGEDTLVIGTDYGHADNASEIEALRKLRDEGKVAAPVIKKILDDNPRALYAL
;
A
#
# COMPACT_ATOMS: atom_id res chain seq x y z
N MET A 1 0.83 5.90 -21.46
CA MET A 1 0.92 7.39 -21.39
C MET A 1 0.43 7.96 -22.71
N LEU A 2 -0.42 8.96 -22.69
CA LEU A 2 -0.90 9.65 -23.90
C LEU A 2 0.26 10.31 -24.65
N GLU A 3 0.11 10.53 -25.96
CA GLU A 3 1.17 11.15 -26.78
C GLU A 3 1.55 12.55 -26.29
N SER A 4 0.56 13.37 -25.93
CA SER A 4 0.73 14.70 -25.37
C SER A 4 1.45 14.72 -24.00
N GLU A 5 1.45 13.61 -23.28
CA GLU A 5 2.04 13.42 -21.96
C GLU A 5 3.42 12.77 -22.01
N ARG A 6 3.89 12.28 -23.16
CA ARG A 6 5.19 11.59 -23.31
C ARG A 6 6.38 12.38 -22.79
N ARG A 7 6.31 13.71 -22.81
CA ARG A 7 7.33 14.59 -22.23
C ARG A 7 7.53 14.38 -20.72
N PHE A 8 6.55 13.83 -20.00
CA PHE A 8 6.59 13.56 -18.57
C PHE A 8 7.07 12.14 -18.23
N LYS A 9 7.37 11.33 -19.26
CA LYS A 9 7.83 9.95 -19.06
C LYS A 9 9.07 9.92 -18.15
N PRO A 10 9.08 9.10 -17.09
CA PRO A 10 10.25 8.86 -16.28
C PRO A 10 11.44 8.42 -17.11
N LYS A 11 12.63 8.92 -16.79
CA LYS A 11 13.89 8.53 -17.43
C LYS A 11 14.76 7.79 -16.43
N ILE A 12 15.47 6.77 -16.88
CA ILE A 12 16.54 6.14 -16.13
C ILE A 12 17.82 6.89 -16.44
N VAL A 13 18.55 7.27 -15.40
CA VAL A 13 19.88 7.90 -15.50
C VAL A 13 20.84 7.13 -14.62
N GLY A 14 21.99 6.74 -15.18
CA GLY A 14 23.07 6.09 -14.43
C GLY A 14 23.87 7.09 -13.60
N ALA A 15 24.62 6.58 -12.64
CA ALA A 15 25.60 7.36 -11.92
C ALA A 15 26.73 7.83 -12.86
N THR A 16 27.18 9.06 -12.69
CA THR A 16 28.23 9.67 -13.54
C THR A 16 29.65 9.17 -13.22
N ASP A 17 29.81 8.45 -12.12
CA ASP A 17 31.07 7.87 -11.66
C ASP A 17 31.38 6.49 -12.28
N GLY A 18 30.53 6.02 -13.17
CA GLY A 18 30.75 4.78 -13.93
C GLY A 18 30.33 3.49 -13.22
N ASP A 19 29.67 3.55 -12.06
CA ASP A 19 29.07 2.38 -11.45
C ASP A 19 27.73 2.04 -12.14
N PRO A 20 27.65 1.00 -13.00
CA PRO A 20 26.42 0.63 -13.69
C PRO A 20 25.37 -0.01 -12.78
N SER A 21 25.72 -0.27 -11.51
CA SER A 21 24.78 -0.81 -10.53
C SER A 21 23.89 0.24 -9.89
N VAL A 22 24.21 1.52 -10.07
CA VAL A 22 23.48 2.65 -9.48
C VAL A 22 22.68 3.38 -10.55
N ASP A 23 21.40 3.04 -10.66
CA ASP A 23 20.45 3.73 -11.52
C ASP A 23 19.53 4.62 -10.70
N PHE A 24 19.14 5.75 -11.29
CA PHE A 24 18.16 6.66 -10.73
C PHE A 24 16.98 6.84 -11.68
N TRP A 25 15.82 7.09 -11.11
CA TRP A 25 14.70 7.65 -11.85
C TRP A 25 14.83 9.18 -11.85
N LEU A 26 14.78 9.79 -13.04
CA LEU A 26 14.55 11.22 -13.19
C LEU A 26 13.07 11.44 -13.51
N ILE A 27 12.34 12.01 -12.54
CA ILE A 27 10.90 12.30 -12.65
C ILE A 27 10.65 13.72 -12.15
N ASP A 28 9.99 14.52 -12.96
CA ASP A 28 9.62 15.92 -12.65
C ASP A 28 10.81 16.75 -12.11
N GLY A 29 11.99 16.53 -12.69
CA GLY A 29 13.22 17.23 -12.30
C GLY A 29 13.88 16.71 -11.01
N ARG A 30 13.40 15.62 -10.43
CA ARG A 30 13.98 14.98 -9.23
C ARG A 30 14.64 13.65 -9.59
N LEU A 31 15.79 13.41 -8.96
CA LEU A 31 16.41 12.09 -8.94
C LEU A 31 15.88 11.29 -7.75
N MET A 32 15.46 10.06 -8.01
CA MET A 32 15.00 9.12 -7.00
C MET A 32 15.75 7.80 -7.18
N PRO A 33 16.21 7.15 -6.11
CA PRO A 33 16.95 5.90 -6.21
C PRO A 33 16.06 4.82 -6.87
N ARG A 34 16.66 4.05 -7.74
CA ARG A 34 16.08 2.83 -8.30
C ARG A 34 16.65 1.63 -7.54
N SER A 35 16.36 1.58 -6.27
CA SER A 35 16.86 0.55 -5.35
C SER A 35 15.77 -0.47 -5.01
N ASN A 36 16.16 -1.49 -4.26
CA ASN A 36 15.24 -2.40 -3.62
C ASN A 36 14.55 -3.42 -4.54
N VAL A 37 15.25 -3.82 -5.60
CA VAL A 37 14.72 -4.78 -6.56
C VAL A 37 15.36 -6.14 -6.33
N GLU A 38 14.52 -7.19 -6.12
CA GLU A 38 15.01 -8.57 -5.99
C GLU A 38 15.65 -9.06 -7.30
N LYS A 39 16.97 -9.24 -7.28
CA LYS A 39 17.76 -9.59 -8.48
C LYS A 39 17.68 -11.08 -8.83
N GLN A 40 17.33 -11.94 -7.86
CA GLN A 40 17.24 -13.38 -8.08
C GLN A 40 15.96 -13.78 -8.82
N LEU A 41 14.92 -12.97 -8.74
CA LEU A 41 13.69 -13.21 -9.50
C LEU A 41 13.87 -12.91 -10.98
N PRO A 42 13.34 -13.78 -11.89
CA PRO A 42 13.36 -13.52 -13.32
C PRO A 42 12.75 -12.15 -13.65
N ARG A 43 13.44 -11.41 -14.53
CA ARG A 43 13.03 -10.07 -14.91
C ARG A 43 11.59 -10.03 -15.44
N GLY A 44 11.20 -11.02 -16.26
CA GLY A 44 9.85 -11.12 -16.83
C GLY A 44 8.76 -11.19 -15.77
N ALA A 45 8.98 -11.97 -14.69
CA ALA A 45 8.06 -12.07 -13.56
C ALA A 45 8.01 -10.77 -12.74
N ARG A 46 9.16 -10.20 -12.45
CA ARG A 46 9.29 -8.99 -11.62
C ARG A 46 8.70 -7.75 -12.30
N GLU A 47 9.00 -7.55 -13.58
CA GLU A 47 8.49 -6.44 -14.37
C GLU A 47 7.10 -6.71 -14.98
N MET A 48 6.53 -7.88 -14.71
CA MET A 48 5.25 -8.35 -15.27
C MET A 48 5.19 -8.32 -16.82
N SER A 49 6.34 -8.44 -17.49
CA SER A 49 6.41 -8.55 -18.93
C SER A 49 6.15 -9.97 -19.44
N ASP A 50 6.19 -10.95 -18.55
CA ASP A 50 5.78 -12.34 -18.77
C ASP A 50 4.99 -12.85 -17.54
N LEU A 51 3.68 -12.83 -17.64
CA LEU A 51 2.80 -13.27 -16.57
C LEU A 51 2.88 -14.78 -16.32
N SER A 52 3.27 -15.60 -17.31
CA SER A 52 3.32 -17.06 -17.17
C SER A 52 4.34 -17.47 -16.10
N ILE A 53 5.49 -16.80 -16.05
CA ILE A 53 6.53 -17.05 -15.03
C ILE A 53 5.99 -16.67 -13.63
N ARG A 54 5.30 -15.54 -13.53
CA ARG A 54 4.75 -15.07 -12.25
C ARG A 54 3.63 -15.99 -11.74
N ILE A 55 2.76 -16.45 -12.63
CA ILE A 55 1.72 -17.44 -12.31
C ILE A 55 2.36 -18.75 -11.84
N GLY A 56 3.41 -19.24 -12.52
CA GLY A 56 4.15 -20.43 -12.08
C GLY A 56 4.67 -20.30 -10.65
N HIS A 57 5.26 -19.15 -10.29
CA HIS A 57 5.69 -18.89 -8.90
C HIS A 57 4.51 -18.83 -7.92
N MET A 58 3.37 -18.24 -8.33
CA MET A 58 2.17 -18.26 -7.48
C MET A 58 1.68 -19.68 -7.21
N ASP A 59 1.69 -20.54 -8.24
CA ASP A 59 1.29 -21.95 -8.10
C ASP A 59 2.26 -22.72 -7.17
N GLU A 60 3.55 -22.51 -7.30
CA GLU A 60 4.59 -23.11 -6.42
C GLU A 60 4.42 -22.68 -4.95
N LEU A 61 4.00 -21.44 -4.72
CA LEU A 61 3.79 -20.86 -3.40
C LEU A 61 2.38 -21.09 -2.85
N ASN A 62 1.47 -21.74 -3.60
CA ASN A 62 0.05 -21.91 -3.30
C ASN A 62 -0.66 -20.56 -3.05
N ILE A 63 -0.43 -19.58 -3.93
CA ILE A 63 -1.07 -18.27 -3.92
C ILE A 63 -2.12 -18.24 -5.04
N ASP A 64 -3.38 -18.15 -4.67
CA ASP A 64 -4.50 -18.08 -5.63
C ASP A 64 -4.58 -16.72 -6.30
N VAL A 65 -4.48 -15.65 -5.52
CA VAL A 65 -4.63 -14.26 -5.99
C VAL A 65 -3.51 -13.39 -5.45
N GLN A 66 -2.90 -12.58 -6.30
CA GLN A 66 -2.00 -11.50 -5.90
C GLN A 66 -2.65 -10.13 -6.05
N VAL A 67 -2.57 -9.31 -5.01
CA VAL A 67 -2.89 -7.88 -5.07
C VAL A 67 -1.60 -7.10 -5.26
N ILE A 68 -1.50 -6.36 -6.38
CA ILE A 68 -0.26 -5.71 -6.82
C ILE A 68 -0.27 -4.24 -6.42
N TYR A 69 0.84 -3.82 -5.81
CA TYR A 69 1.13 -2.44 -5.41
C TYR A 69 2.23 -1.84 -6.29
N PRO A 70 2.22 -0.48 -6.48
CA PRO A 70 3.20 0.18 -7.34
C PRO A 70 4.52 0.45 -6.62
N THR A 71 5.66 0.09 -7.22
CA THR A 71 6.99 0.39 -6.67
C THR A 71 7.40 1.86 -6.87
N ILE A 72 7.18 2.43 -8.07
CA ILE A 72 7.68 3.78 -8.39
C ILE A 72 7.01 4.87 -7.56
N PHE A 73 5.82 4.62 -7.03
CA PHE A 73 5.04 5.58 -6.26
C PHE A 73 5.29 5.54 -4.74
N ILE A 74 6.26 4.76 -4.25
CA ILE A 74 6.65 4.82 -2.83
C ILE A 74 7.28 6.17 -2.46
N PHE A 75 7.81 6.90 -3.46
CA PHE A 75 8.35 8.26 -3.32
C PHE A 75 7.35 9.31 -3.79
N PRO A 76 7.52 10.59 -3.38
CA PRO A 76 6.76 11.71 -3.95
C PRO A 76 7.22 11.94 -5.40
N THR A 77 6.45 11.46 -6.37
CA THR A 77 6.85 11.38 -7.79
C THR A 77 6.78 12.71 -8.54
N ALA A 78 5.88 13.61 -8.16
CA ALA A 78 5.66 14.87 -8.88
C ALA A 78 5.31 16.03 -7.95
N ARG A 79 5.65 17.25 -8.40
CA ARG A 79 5.21 18.52 -7.81
C ARG A 79 4.14 19.19 -8.65
N ARG A 80 4.18 18.94 -9.96
CA ARG A 80 3.27 19.54 -10.92
C ARG A 80 2.03 18.67 -11.11
N PRO A 81 0.81 19.22 -10.98
CA PRO A 81 -0.43 18.48 -11.13
C PRO A 81 -0.54 17.71 -12.47
N GLU A 82 -0.11 18.34 -13.57
CA GLU A 82 -0.17 17.71 -14.89
C GLU A 82 0.78 16.51 -15.02
N VAL A 83 1.91 16.48 -14.29
CA VAL A 83 2.84 15.34 -14.26
C VAL A 83 2.26 14.22 -13.40
N ASP A 84 1.72 14.55 -12.21
CA ASP A 84 1.05 13.62 -11.33
C ASP A 84 -0.08 12.88 -12.06
N LEU A 85 -0.98 13.62 -12.72
CA LEU A 85 -2.08 13.05 -13.49
C LEU A 85 -1.58 12.12 -14.61
N ALA A 86 -0.56 12.55 -15.36
CA ALA A 86 -0.03 11.76 -16.46
C ALA A 86 0.60 10.44 -16.00
N LEU A 87 1.34 10.47 -14.88
CA LEU A 87 1.97 9.28 -14.29
C LEU A 87 0.92 8.32 -13.72
N CYS A 88 0.00 8.81 -12.91
CA CYS A 88 -1.08 7.99 -12.32
C CYS A 88 -1.92 7.33 -13.42
N ARG A 89 -2.36 8.11 -14.40
CA ARG A 89 -3.13 7.61 -15.53
C ARG A 89 -2.35 6.56 -16.35
N SER A 90 -1.08 6.80 -16.61
CA SER A 90 -0.24 5.86 -17.35
C SER A 90 -0.10 4.54 -16.61
N TYR A 91 0.14 4.56 -15.30
CA TYR A 91 0.22 3.37 -14.47
C TYR A 91 -1.12 2.61 -14.45
N ASN A 92 -2.22 3.30 -14.17
CA ASN A 92 -3.53 2.67 -14.09
C ASN A 92 -3.93 1.96 -15.39
N ARG A 93 -3.66 2.58 -16.57
CA ARG A 93 -3.91 1.93 -17.87
C ARG A 93 -3.00 0.74 -18.11
N TRP A 94 -1.72 0.88 -17.77
CA TRP A 94 -0.77 -0.22 -17.89
C TRP A 94 -1.16 -1.42 -17.02
N MET A 95 -1.57 -1.19 -15.78
CA MET A 95 -2.04 -2.28 -14.90
C MET A 95 -3.30 -2.96 -15.45
N ALA A 96 -4.27 -2.18 -15.91
CA ALA A 96 -5.48 -2.71 -16.53
C ALA A 96 -5.17 -3.62 -17.73
N ASP A 97 -4.22 -3.21 -18.58
CA ASP A 97 -3.81 -3.99 -19.76
C ASP A 97 -3.04 -5.26 -19.37
N ILE A 98 -2.12 -5.15 -18.40
CA ILE A 98 -1.23 -6.24 -17.97
C ILE A 98 -2.00 -7.37 -17.28
N VAL A 99 -2.97 -7.06 -16.42
CA VAL A 99 -3.70 -8.09 -15.66
C VAL A 99 -4.87 -8.71 -16.45
N LYS A 100 -5.25 -8.10 -17.56
CA LYS A 100 -6.39 -8.54 -18.39
C LYS A 100 -6.32 -10.01 -18.83
N PRO A 101 -5.16 -10.62 -19.14
CA PRO A 101 -5.09 -12.03 -19.53
C PRO A 101 -5.35 -13.02 -18.39
N ALA A 102 -5.21 -12.60 -17.12
CA ALA A 102 -5.38 -13.47 -15.95
C ALA A 102 -6.14 -12.75 -14.81
N PRO A 103 -7.40 -12.32 -15.03
CA PRO A 103 -8.15 -11.49 -14.10
C PRO A 103 -8.52 -12.21 -12.80
N ASP A 104 -8.51 -13.55 -12.80
CA ASP A 104 -8.80 -14.35 -11.59
C ASP A 104 -7.57 -14.52 -10.69
N ARG A 105 -6.37 -14.27 -11.23
CA ARG A 105 -5.09 -14.44 -10.52
C ARG A 105 -4.52 -13.12 -10.02
N PHE A 106 -4.83 -12.01 -10.67
CA PHE A 106 -4.27 -10.70 -10.35
C PHE A 106 -5.34 -9.67 -10.04
N ARG A 107 -5.08 -8.90 -8.99
CA ARG A 107 -5.76 -7.65 -8.64
C ARG A 107 -4.71 -6.58 -8.43
N TRP A 108 -5.11 -5.34 -8.43
CA TRP A 108 -4.21 -4.22 -8.29
C TRP A 108 -4.86 -3.05 -7.56
N VAL A 109 -4.06 -2.07 -7.14
CA VAL A 109 -4.57 -0.86 -6.50
C VAL A 109 -4.42 0.34 -7.42
N VAL A 110 -5.47 1.17 -7.51
CA VAL A 110 -5.45 2.41 -8.29
C VAL A 110 -4.50 3.40 -7.64
N VAL A 111 -3.64 4.03 -8.43
CA VAL A 111 -2.88 5.20 -8.00
C VAL A 111 -3.68 6.46 -8.33
N PRO A 112 -4.25 7.15 -7.35
CA PRO A 112 -5.06 8.35 -7.58
C PRO A 112 -4.18 9.56 -7.87
N PRO A 113 -4.57 10.47 -8.79
CA PRO A 113 -3.84 11.72 -9.07
C PRO A 113 -4.15 12.76 -7.98
N LEU A 114 -3.46 12.68 -6.84
CA LEU A 114 -3.79 13.46 -5.65
C LEU A 114 -3.48 14.96 -5.75
N LEU A 115 -2.71 15.39 -6.75
CA LEU A 115 -2.55 16.81 -7.05
C LEU A 115 -3.66 17.37 -7.97
N ASN A 116 -4.57 16.47 -8.44
CA ASN A 116 -5.73 16.79 -9.28
C ASN A 116 -6.99 16.13 -8.71
N MET A 117 -7.44 16.58 -7.55
CA MET A 117 -8.55 15.94 -6.81
C MET A 117 -9.84 15.83 -7.65
N GLU A 118 -10.09 16.76 -8.58
CA GLU A 118 -11.24 16.73 -9.49
C GLU A 118 -11.22 15.56 -10.49
N ARG A 119 -10.05 14.94 -10.71
CA ARG A 119 -9.88 13.78 -11.62
C ARG A 119 -9.87 12.45 -10.90
N VAL A 120 -9.84 12.46 -9.57
CA VAL A 120 -9.73 11.25 -8.75
C VAL A 120 -10.89 10.30 -8.99
N ALA A 121 -12.12 10.77 -8.93
CA ALA A 121 -13.31 9.91 -9.10
C ALA A 121 -13.33 9.17 -10.46
N GLU A 122 -12.87 9.83 -11.53
CA GLU A 122 -12.75 9.22 -12.87
C GLU A 122 -11.72 8.08 -12.86
N GLU A 123 -10.55 8.30 -12.24
CA GLU A 123 -9.49 7.29 -12.19
C GLU A 123 -9.87 6.09 -11.30
N LEU A 124 -10.55 6.33 -10.18
CA LEU A 124 -11.06 5.25 -9.34
C LEU A 124 -12.12 4.41 -10.06
N LYS A 125 -13.05 5.06 -10.77
CA LYS A 125 -14.04 4.37 -11.57
C LYS A 125 -13.38 3.50 -12.65
N PHE A 126 -12.45 4.08 -13.40
CA PHE A 126 -11.67 3.33 -14.40
C PHE A 126 -11.01 2.09 -13.76
N GLY A 127 -10.31 2.27 -12.64
CA GLY A 127 -9.65 1.14 -11.96
C GLY A 127 -10.62 0.04 -11.56
N LYS A 128 -11.76 0.38 -10.93
CA LYS A 128 -12.79 -0.58 -10.53
C LYS A 128 -13.31 -1.39 -11.72
N GLU A 129 -13.57 -0.74 -12.83
CA GLU A 129 -14.05 -1.37 -14.08
C GLU A 129 -12.99 -2.29 -14.73
N HIS A 130 -11.71 -2.16 -14.33
CA HIS A 130 -10.58 -2.92 -14.90
C HIS A 130 -9.83 -3.79 -13.87
N GLY A 131 -10.53 -4.22 -12.82
CA GLY A 131 -10.01 -5.22 -11.88
C GLY A 131 -9.19 -4.67 -10.72
N ALA A 132 -9.18 -3.36 -10.49
CA ALA A 132 -8.61 -2.82 -9.26
C ALA A 132 -9.52 -3.15 -8.06
N CYS A 133 -8.88 -3.49 -6.93
CA CYS A 133 -9.56 -3.85 -5.69
C CYS A 133 -9.25 -2.91 -4.53
N GLY A 134 -8.51 -1.83 -4.75
CA GLY A 134 -8.17 -0.85 -3.71
C GLY A 134 -7.62 0.45 -4.29
N VAL A 135 -7.40 1.41 -3.43
CA VAL A 135 -6.83 2.73 -3.75
C VAL A 135 -5.52 2.91 -3.00
N TYR A 136 -4.45 3.13 -3.72
CA TYR A 136 -3.13 3.35 -3.16
C TYR A 136 -3.02 4.73 -2.51
N MET A 137 -2.53 4.78 -1.28
CA MET A 137 -2.07 5.99 -0.60
C MET A 137 -0.79 5.71 0.19
N ARG A 138 -0.05 6.75 0.51
CA ARG A 138 1.15 6.72 1.35
C ARG A 138 0.86 7.30 2.72
N GLY A 139 1.74 7.17 3.67
CA GLY A 139 1.53 7.67 5.03
C GLY A 139 1.28 9.18 5.14
N LEU A 140 1.87 9.96 4.22
CA LEU A 140 1.59 11.37 3.97
C LEU A 140 1.37 11.57 2.48
N GLU A 141 0.52 12.52 2.09
CA GLU A 141 0.23 12.85 0.70
C GLU A 141 0.19 14.35 0.47
N ALA A 142 0.89 14.84 -0.55
CA ALA A 142 0.90 16.26 -0.92
C ALA A 142 1.16 17.19 0.29
N ASP A 143 2.14 16.82 1.13
CA ASP A 143 2.50 17.51 2.38
C ASP A 143 1.35 17.64 3.40
N ARG A 144 0.37 16.71 3.37
CA ARG A 144 -0.81 16.67 4.24
C ARG A 144 -0.90 15.34 4.98
N ARG A 145 -1.56 15.37 6.14
CA ARG A 145 -2.01 14.15 6.85
C ARG A 145 -3.22 13.56 6.12
N LEU A 146 -3.38 12.25 6.16
CA LEU A 146 -4.52 11.60 5.48
C LEU A 146 -5.88 11.97 6.10
N SER A 147 -5.93 12.47 7.32
CA SER A 147 -7.15 13.00 7.94
C SER A 147 -7.56 14.40 7.44
N ASP A 148 -6.77 15.05 6.58
CA ASP A 148 -7.08 16.36 6.03
C ASP A 148 -8.33 16.33 5.13
N GLY A 149 -9.18 17.34 5.25
CA GLY A 149 -10.41 17.50 4.45
C GLY A 149 -10.19 17.54 2.94
N TYR A 150 -8.97 17.82 2.51
CA TYR A 150 -8.58 17.74 1.10
C TYR A 150 -8.87 16.36 0.47
N PHE A 151 -8.75 15.27 1.24
CA PHE A 151 -8.97 13.91 0.76
C PHE A 151 -10.42 13.41 0.87
N PHE A 152 -11.35 14.20 1.42
CA PHE A 152 -12.73 13.75 1.60
C PHE A 152 -13.43 13.35 0.28
N PRO A 153 -13.23 14.06 -0.86
CA PRO A 153 -13.79 13.62 -2.14
C PRO A 153 -13.26 12.24 -2.59
N LEU A 154 -11.99 11.93 -2.31
CA LEU A 154 -11.40 10.61 -2.57
C LEU A 154 -12.10 9.52 -1.72
N TYR A 155 -12.24 9.76 -0.41
CA TYR A 155 -12.83 8.79 0.52
C TYR A 155 -14.30 8.51 0.19
N ASP A 156 -15.04 9.54 -0.17
CA ASP A 156 -16.42 9.41 -0.61
C ASP A 156 -16.54 8.62 -1.93
N ALA A 157 -15.69 8.89 -2.92
CA ALA A 157 -15.65 8.16 -4.18
C ALA A 157 -15.23 6.69 -3.98
N ALA A 158 -14.20 6.43 -3.16
CA ALA A 158 -13.73 5.09 -2.84
C ALA A 158 -14.82 4.26 -2.11
N GLY A 159 -15.49 4.86 -1.13
CA GLY A 159 -16.60 4.20 -0.42
C GLY A 159 -17.78 3.83 -1.33
N ARG A 160 -18.17 4.72 -2.25
CA ARG A 160 -19.23 4.44 -3.25
C ARG A 160 -18.85 3.34 -4.24
N LEU A 161 -17.56 3.21 -4.58
CA LEU A 161 -17.07 2.20 -5.51
C LEU A 161 -16.68 0.88 -4.81
N ASP A 162 -16.89 0.80 -3.49
CA ASP A 162 -16.48 -0.34 -2.68
C ASP A 162 -14.98 -0.67 -2.85
N LEU A 163 -14.13 0.36 -2.78
CA LEU A 163 -12.68 0.27 -2.83
C LEU A 163 -12.09 0.68 -1.47
N PRO A 164 -11.30 -0.16 -0.80
CA PRO A 164 -10.56 0.24 0.39
C PRO A 164 -9.48 1.27 0.07
N ILE A 165 -9.17 2.11 1.04
CA ILE A 165 -7.94 2.91 1.03
C ILE A 165 -6.80 2.07 1.58
N CYS A 166 -5.77 1.84 0.78
CA CYS A 166 -4.59 1.04 1.12
C CYS A 166 -3.40 1.97 1.37
N VAL A 167 -3.10 2.20 2.64
CA VAL A 167 -1.98 3.05 3.08
C VAL A 167 -0.72 2.20 3.16
N HIS A 168 0.14 2.32 2.15
CA HIS A 168 1.34 1.52 1.97
C HIS A 168 2.57 2.16 2.61
N SER A 169 3.58 1.35 2.98
CA SER A 169 4.90 1.76 3.44
C SER A 169 5.57 2.70 2.43
N ALA A 170 5.26 3.98 2.53
CA ALA A 170 5.68 4.99 1.57
C ALA A 170 5.41 6.41 2.11
N ASN A 171 5.96 7.41 1.44
CA ASN A 171 5.80 8.82 1.81
C ASN A 171 5.60 9.69 0.57
N GLY A 172 4.44 10.33 0.46
CA GLY A 172 4.06 11.26 -0.61
C GLY A 172 4.28 12.74 -0.28
N SER A 173 4.88 13.05 0.88
CA SER A 173 5.28 14.40 1.26
C SER A 173 6.71 14.66 0.81
N ILE A 174 6.90 15.67 -0.05
CA ILE A 174 8.24 16.07 -0.49
C ILE A 174 9.05 16.63 0.68
N ALA A 175 8.45 17.47 1.51
CA ALA A 175 9.12 18.07 2.65
C ALA A 175 9.59 17.01 3.66
N SER A 176 8.73 16.07 4.02
CA SER A 176 9.09 14.99 4.92
C SER A 176 10.11 14.02 4.31
N HIS A 177 9.96 13.68 3.03
CA HIS A 177 10.90 12.80 2.33
C HIS A 177 12.30 13.42 2.28
N ASP A 178 12.41 14.70 1.94
CA ASP A 178 13.70 15.39 1.82
C ASP A 178 14.35 15.61 3.20
N PHE A 179 13.56 15.77 4.26
CA PHE A 179 14.06 15.84 5.64
C PHE A 179 14.73 14.50 6.07
N PHE A 180 14.15 13.37 5.66
CA PHE A 180 14.66 12.04 5.97
C PHE A 180 15.44 11.39 4.80
N LEU A 181 16.11 12.19 3.95
CA LEU A 181 16.70 11.68 2.71
C LEU A 181 17.66 10.51 2.95
N ASP A 182 18.53 10.63 3.93
CA ASP A 182 19.57 9.64 4.26
C ASP A 182 19.12 8.57 5.27
N GLU A 183 17.84 8.61 5.69
CA GLU A 183 17.31 7.66 6.65
C GLU A 183 16.87 6.37 5.92
N PRO A 184 17.18 5.15 6.46
CA PRO A 184 16.98 3.87 5.75
C PRO A 184 15.52 3.41 5.59
N GLY A 185 14.53 4.24 5.87
CA GLY A 185 13.13 3.98 5.56
C GLY A 185 12.21 3.80 6.77
N PHE A 186 12.72 3.73 7.99
CA PHE A 186 11.88 3.60 9.18
C PHE A 186 11.05 4.86 9.45
N CYS A 187 11.70 6.01 9.62
CA CYS A 187 11.01 7.28 9.81
C CYS A 187 10.35 7.76 8.50
N LYS A 188 11.06 7.61 7.39
CA LYS A 188 10.63 8.07 6.08
C LYS A 188 9.34 7.40 5.62
N PHE A 189 9.22 6.08 5.80
CA PHE A 189 8.09 5.29 5.29
C PHE A 189 7.23 4.71 6.41
N LYS A 190 7.79 3.87 7.29
CA LYS A 190 6.99 3.10 8.26
C LYS A 190 6.29 4.01 9.27
N LEU A 191 6.99 4.93 9.94
CA LEU A 191 6.38 5.82 10.92
C LEU A 191 5.38 6.80 10.31
N ALA A 192 5.57 7.21 9.05
CA ALA A 192 4.59 8.02 8.33
C ALA A 192 3.23 7.29 8.23
N VAL A 193 3.26 5.98 7.93
CA VAL A 193 2.06 5.14 7.82
C VAL A 193 1.42 4.85 9.19
N VAL A 194 2.22 4.57 10.22
CA VAL A 194 1.71 4.43 11.59
C VAL A 194 1.04 5.74 12.06
N GLY A 195 1.65 6.89 11.74
CA GLY A 195 1.07 8.21 11.99
C GLY A 195 -0.23 8.45 11.20
N ALA A 196 -0.32 7.93 9.98
CA ALA A 196 -1.56 7.99 9.18
C ALA A 196 -2.69 7.19 9.86
N PHE A 197 -2.46 5.93 10.25
CA PHE A 197 -3.43 5.15 11.02
C PHE A 197 -3.93 5.93 12.24
N HIS A 198 -2.98 6.44 13.04
CA HIS A 198 -3.31 7.16 14.26
C HIS A 198 -4.18 8.40 13.96
N SER A 199 -3.81 9.21 12.96
CA SER A 199 -4.57 10.42 12.60
C SER A 199 -5.94 10.11 12.02
N LEU A 200 -6.07 9.10 11.15
CA LEU A 200 -7.35 8.67 10.59
C LEU A 200 -8.35 8.28 11.68
N VAL A 201 -7.91 7.47 12.66
CA VAL A 201 -8.77 7.03 13.77
C VAL A 201 -9.05 8.18 14.75
N ASN A 202 -8.01 8.94 15.15
CA ASN A 202 -8.14 10.03 16.12
C ASN A 202 -9.03 11.17 15.64
N ASP A 203 -9.01 11.46 14.34
CA ASP A 203 -9.74 12.56 13.71
C ASP A 203 -11.11 12.13 13.14
N GLY A 204 -11.49 10.85 13.34
CA GLY A 204 -12.84 10.35 13.09
C GLY A 204 -13.15 10.10 11.61
N ILE A 205 -12.17 9.75 10.78
CA ILE A 205 -12.39 9.45 9.35
C ILE A 205 -13.27 8.21 9.16
N PRO A 206 -13.10 7.08 9.92
CA PRO A 206 -13.98 5.93 9.79
C PRO A 206 -15.44 6.23 10.15
N GLU A 207 -15.69 7.14 11.09
CA GLU A 207 -17.04 7.57 11.45
C GLU A 207 -17.68 8.45 10.39
N ARG A 208 -16.87 9.32 9.78
CA ARG A 208 -17.33 10.22 8.72
C ARG A 208 -17.64 9.47 7.42
N PHE A 209 -16.88 8.42 7.13
CA PHE A 209 -17.02 7.60 5.92
C PHE A 209 -17.30 6.14 6.30
N PRO A 210 -18.53 5.82 6.76
CA PRO A 210 -18.83 4.52 7.36
C PRO A 210 -18.76 3.34 6.38
N GLN A 211 -18.72 3.58 5.09
CA GLN A 211 -18.52 2.52 4.07
C GLN A 211 -17.05 2.25 3.77
N LEU A 212 -16.15 3.14 4.20
CA LEU A 212 -14.74 3.03 3.84
C LEU A 212 -14.05 1.91 4.63
N ARG A 213 -13.30 1.07 3.94
CA ARG A 213 -12.33 0.15 4.51
C ARG A 213 -10.93 0.72 4.38
N ILE A 214 -10.07 0.42 5.33
CA ILE A 214 -8.69 0.93 5.36
C ILE A 214 -7.74 -0.25 5.55
N GLY A 215 -6.77 -0.41 4.65
CA GLY A 215 -5.66 -1.33 4.78
C GLY A 215 -4.39 -0.57 5.15
N ILE A 216 -3.68 -1.01 6.18
CA ILE A 216 -2.34 -0.52 6.55
C ILE A 216 -1.35 -1.56 6.09
N ILE A 217 -0.55 -1.22 5.07
CA ILE A 217 0.16 -2.19 4.24
C ILE A 217 1.68 -2.08 4.42
N GLU A 218 2.34 -3.23 4.66
CA GLU A 218 3.81 -3.39 4.64
C GLU A 218 4.56 -2.63 5.75
N VAL A 219 3.97 -2.46 6.92
CA VAL A 219 4.62 -1.77 8.05
C VAL A 219 4.75 -2.63 9.30
N SER A 220 4.68 -3.98 9.18
CA SER A 220 4.53 -4.90 10.31
C SER A 220 3.24 -4.61 11.11
N ALA A 221 2.89 -5.45 12.04
CA ALA A 221 1.77 -5.23 12.97
C ALA A 221 2.27 -4.92 14.40
N GLN A 222 3.57 -4.95 14.64
CA GLN A 222 4.17 -4.81 15.96
C GLN A 222 3.88 -3.46 16.65
N TRP A 223 3.54 -2.42 15.88
CA TRP A 223 3.20 -1.08 16.39
C TRP A 223 1.75 -0.97 16.94
N ILE A 224 0.87 -1.94 16.63
CA ILE A 224 -0.57 -1.88 16.98
C ILE A 224 -0.81 -1.63 18.46
N PRO A 225 -0.20 -2.40 19.42
CA PRO A 225 -0.43 -2.19 20.84
C PRO A 225 -0.09 -0.77 21.31
N TYR A 226 1.04 -0.23 20.84
CA TYR A 226 1.48 1.13 21.17
C TYR A 226 0.51 2.20 20.66
N ALA A 227 0.11 2.10 19.38
CA ALA A 227 -0.79 3.08 18.77
C ALA A 227 -2.19 3.05 19.39
N ILE A 228 -2.73 1.87 19.68
CA ILE A 228 -4.02 1.72 20.37
C ILE A 228 -3.96 2.30 21.78
N HIS A 229 -2.87 2.05 22.51
CA HIS A 229 -2.68 2.60 23.86
C HIS A 229 -2.67 4.14 23.84
N ASP A 230 -1.95 4.77 22.93
CA ASP A 230 -1.92 6.23 22.80
C ASP A 230 -3.30 6.80 22.42
N LEU A 231 -3.98 6.18 21.43
CA LEU A 231 -5.35 6.54 21.05
C LEU A 231 -6.32 6.46 22.23
N ALA A 232 -6.29 5.37 23.01
CA ALA A 232 -7.16 5.19 24.16
C ALA A 232 -6.98 6.32 25.20
N ARG A 233 -5.74 6.71 25.48
CA ARG A 233 -5.45 7.84 26.40
C ARG A 233 -5.95 9.17 25.86
N ARG A 234 -5.83 9.42 24.56
CA ARG A 234 -6.34 10.66 23.92
C ARG A 234 -7.85 10.71 23.93
N HIS A 235 -8.53 9.60 23.64
CA HIS A 235 -9.99 9.50 23.71
C HIS A 235 -10.50 9.73 25.13
N LEU A 236 -9.87 9.10 26.13
CA LEU A 236 -10.23 9.28 27.55
C LEU A 236 -10.14 10.76 27.99
N ARG A 237 -9.08 11.48 27.58
CA ARG A 237 -8.94 12.92 27.88
C ARG A 237 -10.04 13.79 27.27
N ARG A 238 -10.71 13.29 26.22
CA ARG A 238 -11.87 13.95 25.58
C ARG A 238 -13.21 13.45 26.11
N GLY A 239 -13.21 12.68 27.20
CA GLY A 239 -14.42 12.07 27.77
C GLY A 239 -15.02 10.95 26.93
N LYS A 240 -14.24 10.36 26.01
CA LYS A 240 -14.65 9.26 25.13
C LYS A 240 -13.90 7.98 25.50
N GLN A 241 -14.53 6.85 25.22
CA GLN A 241 -13.88 5.55 25.37
C GLN A 241 -13.58 4.97 23.98
N LEU A 242 -12.35 4.51 23.78
CA LEU A 242 -11.99 3.76 22.58
C LEU A 242 -12.50 2.32 22.70
N SER A 243 -13.04 1.78 21.62
CA SER A 243 -13.45 0.36 21.59
C SER A 243 -12.27 -0.57 21.83
N LYS A 244 -12.53 -1.71 22.48
CA LYS A 244 -11.53 -2.79 22.62
C LYS A 244 -11.22 -3.45 21.26
N ASN A 245 -12.18 -3.45 20.33
CA ASN A 245 -12.05 -3.99 18.98
C ASN A 245 -11.87 -2.87 17.95
N VAL A 246 -11.05 -1.87 18.26
CA VAL A 246 -10.94 -0.63 17.49
C VAL A 246 -10.66 -0.88 16.01
N LEU A 247 -9.78 -1.82 15.64
CA LEU A 247 -9.48 -2.10 14.24
C LEU A 247 -10.73 -2.62 13.51
N LYS A 248 -11.42 -3.61 14.07
CA LYS A 248 -12.63 -4.18 13.49
C LYS A 248 -13.74 -3.13 13.37
N ASP A 249 -14.02 -2.39 14.46
CA ASP A 249 -15.10 -1.39 14.51
C ASP A 249 -14.84 -0.21 13.55
N LYS A 250 -13.57 0.11 13.30
CA LYS A 250 -13.14 1.15 12.36
C LYS A 250 -12.86 0.62 10.95
N ARG A 251 -13.09 -0.70 10.73
CA ARG A 251 -12.81 -1.37 9.44
C ARG A 251 -11.39 -1.11 8.93
N VAL A 252 -10.43 -1.34 9.83
CA VAL A 252 -8.98 -1.23 9.54
C VAL A 252 -8.37 -2.62 9.54
N TRP A 253 -7.66 -2.96 8.48
CA TRP A 253 -6.83 -4.16 8.38
C TRP A 253 -5.36 -3.78 8.36
N VAL A 254 -4.53 -4.65 8.90
CA VAL A 254 -3.07 -4.41 8.99
C VAL A 254 -2.32 -5.62 8.47
N THR A 255 -1.34 -5.41 7.59
CA THR A 255 -0.40 -6.46 7.20
C THR A 255 0.52 -6.80 8.36
N CYS A 256 0.52 -8.09 8.76
CA CYS A 256 1.52 -8.64 9.67
C CYS A 256 2.69 -9.25 8.89
N GLN A 257 3.79 -9.49 9.60
CA GLN A 257 4.97 -10.21 9.15
C GLN A 257 5.12 -11.50 9.96
N THR A 258 5.88 -12.48 9.44
CA THR A 258 6.06 -13.77 10.11
C THR A 258 6.92 -13.70 11.38
N ASP A 259 7.71 -12.64 11.52
CA ASP A 259 8.54 -12.33 12.68
C ASP A 259 7.86 -11.41 13.71
N ASP A 260 6.63 -10.96 13.44
CA ASP A 260 5.82 -10.25 14.43
C ASP A 260 5.44 -11.18 15.62
N ASP A 261 5.32 -10.61 16.82
CA ASP A 261 4.77 -11.29 18.00
C ASP A 261 3.24 -11.40 17.88
N LEU A 262 2.80 -12.35 17.02
CA LEU A 262 1.39 -12.48 16.65
C LEU A 262 0.49 -12.82 17.83
N ASP A 263 0.95 -13.60 18.83
CA ASP A 263 0.16 -13.92 20.01
C ASP A 263 -0.17 -12.67 20.82
N TYR A 264 0.82 -11.80 20.99
CA TYR A 264 0.62 -10.52 21.68
C TYR A 264 -0.24 -9.54 20.86
N ILE A 265 0.02 -9.45 19.56
CA ILE A 265 -0.70 -8.54 18.64
C ILE A 265 -2.17 -8.91 18.51
N LEU A 266 -2.50 -10.19 18.41
CA LEU A 266 -3.89 -10.68 18.29
C LEU A 266 -4.75 -10.26 19.52
N GLY A 267 -4.15 -10.10 20.68
CA GLY A 267 -4.84 -9.55 21.87
C GLY A 267 -5.34 -8.11 21.70
N TYR A 268 -4.78 -7.36 20.76
CA TYR A 268 -5.16 -5.97 20.43
C TYR A 268 -5.89 -5.85 19.09
N ALA A 269 -5.40 -6.55 18.07
CA ALA A 269 -5.96 -6.52 16.73
C ALA A 269 -7.26 -7.34 16.61
N GLY A 270 -7.34 -8.44 17.37
CA GLY A 270 -8.33 -9.48 17.11
C GLY A 270 -7.97 -10.30 15.85
N GLU A 271 -8.75 -11.33 15.57
CA GLU A 271 -8.46 -12.30 14.50
C GLU A 271 -8.92 -11.85 13.12
N ASP A 272 -9.81 -10.84 13.04
CA ASP A 272 -10.54 -10.48 11.82
C ASP A 272 -9.89 -9.31 11.06
N THR A 273 -8.71 -8.85 11.47
CA THR A 273 -8.13 -7.59 10.96
C THR A 273 -6.66 -7.70 10.54
N LEU A 274 -6.04 -8.85 10.71
CA LEU A 274 -4.69 -9.08 10.18
C LEU A 274 -4.76 -9.71 8.79
N VAL A 275 -3.87 -9.27 7.91
CA VAL A 275 -3.61 -9.82 6.58
C VAL A 275 -2.11 -10.01 6.42
N ILE A 276 -1.65 -10.70 5.38
CA ILE A 276 -0.22 -10.91 5.13
C ILE A 276 0.10 -10.70 3.64
N GLY A 277 1.34 -10.35 3.33
CA GLY A 277 1.85 -10.21 1.97
C GLY A 277 3.28 -10.72 1.86
N THR A 278 3.76 -10.91 0.64
CA THR A 278 5.09 -11.43 0.33
C THR A 278 6.08 -10.34 -0.05
N ASP A 279 5.61 -9.13 -0.36
CA ASP A 279 6.38 -8.06 -0.99
C ASP A 279 7.19 -8.57 -2.20
N TYR A 280 6.52 -9.35 -3.06
CA TYR A 280 7.13 -10.01 -4.22
C TYR A 280 7.77 -8.99 -5.18
N GLY A 281 9.04 -9.19 -5.47
CA GLY A 281 9.81 -8.35 -6.39
C GLY A 281 10.78 -7.38 -5.70
N HIS A 282 10.70 -7.22 -4.39
CA HIS A 282 11.60 -6.43 -3.59
C HIS A 282 12.62 -7.28 -2.81
N ALA A 283 13.68 -6.65 -2.31
CA ALA A 283 14.74 -7.24 -1.50
C ALA A 283 15.01 -6.35 -0.29
N ASP A 284 14.04 -6.20 0.59
CA ASP A 284 14.15 -5.46 1.83
C ASP A 284 13.70 -6.28 3.04
N ASN A 285 13.61 -5.65 4.20
CA ASN A 285 13.26 -6.32 5.45
C ASN A 285 11.75 -6.63 5.59
N ALA A 286 10.92 -6.25 4.62
CA ALA A 286 9.51 -6.63 4.54
C ALA A 286 9.27 -7.77 3.54
N SER A 287 10.25 -8.06 2.67
CA SER A 287 10.14 -9.03 1.60
C SER A 287 10.35 -10.45 2.13
N GLU A 288 9.31 -11.27 2.03
CA GLU A 288 9.36 -12.70 2.36
C GLU A 288 8.47 -13.50 1.40
N ILE A 289 9.08 -14.05 0.35
CA ILE A 289 8.35 -14.79 -0.69
C ILE A 289 7.55 -15.97 -0.11
N GLU A 290 8.10 -16.65 0.90
CA GLU A 290 7.47 -17.79 1.55
C GLU A 290 6.60 -17.43 2.76
N ALA A 291 6.29 -16.16 2.99
CA ALA A 291 5.57 -15.69 4.17
C ALA A 291 4.29 -16.48 4.45
N LEU A 292 3.49 -16.78 3.41
CA LEU A 292 2.22 -17.50 3.58
C LEU A 292 2.44 -18.96 4.01
N ARG A 293 3.46 -19.62 3.43
CA ARG A 293 3.84 -20.98 3.80
C ARG A 293 4.38 -21.03 5.22
N LYS A 294 5.30 -20.13 5.53
CA LYS A 294 5.93 -20.02 6.83
C LYS A 294 4.91 -19.79 7.95
N LEU A 295 4.00 -18.85 7.75
CA LEU A 295 2.91 -18.59 8.70
C LEU A 295 2.06 -19.84 8.96
N ARG A 296 1.81 -20.65 7.91
CA ARG A 296 1.02 -21.89 8.00
C ARG A 296 1.78 -23.00 8.75
N ASP A 297 3.06 -23.17 8.47
CA ASP A 297 3.83 -24.33 8.87
C ASP A 297 4.51 -24.18 10.24
N GLU A 298 4.78 -22.96 10.71
CA GLU A 298 5.46 -22.72 11.98
C GLU A 298 4.61 -23.02 13.23
N GLY A 299 3.30 -23.11 13.09
CA GLY A 299 2.40 -23.49 14.19
C GLY A 299 2.32 -22.51 15.36
N LYS A 300 2.82 -21.29 15.18
CA LYS A 300 2.78 -20.23 16.20
C LYS A 300 1.37 -19.69 16.46
N VAL A 301 0.50 -19.81 15.48
CA VAL A 301 -0.86 -19.29 15.51
C VAL A 301 -1.85 -20.42 15.23
N ALA A 302 -3.00 -20.41 15.89
CA ALA A 302 -4.02 -21.44 15.70
C ALA A 302 -4.54 -21.49 14.24
N ALA A 303 -4.73 -22.70 13.70
CA ALA A 303 -5.13 -22.90 12.31
C ALA A 303 -6.37 -22.11 11.85
N PRO A 304 -7.43 -21.93 12.67
CA PRO A 304 -8.56 -21.07 12.28
C PRO A 304 -8.17 -19.59 12.08
N VAL A 305 -7.23 -19.08 12.89
CA VAL A 305 -6.74 -17.69 12.77
C VAL A 305 -5.86 -17.55 11.54
N ILE A 306 -5.01 -18.55 11.27
CA ILE A 306 -4.21 -18.59 10.03
C ILE A 306 -5.12 -18.53 8.80
N LYS A 307 -6.22 -19.33 8.77
CA LYS A 307 -7.19 -19.27 7.68
C LYS A 307 -7.76 -17.85 7.51
N LYS A 308 -8.10 -17.16 8.58
CA LYS A 308 -8.57 -15.77 8.52
C LYS A 308 -7.51 -14.84 7.91
N ILE A 309 -6.28 -14.92 8.38
CA ILE A 309 -5.18 -14.05 7.89
C ILE A 309 -4.89 -14.28 6.40
N LEU A 310 -4.96 -15.54 5.94
CA LEU A 310 -4.61 -15.93 4.57
C LEU A 310 -5.77 -15.80 3.57
N ASP A 311 -7.02 -15.90 4.01
CA ASP A 311 -8.19 -15.99 3.12
C ASP A 311 -9.31 -15.03 3.50
N ASP A 312 -9.94 -15.20 4.69
CA ASP A 312 -11.16 -14.48 5.04
C ASP A 312 -10.93 -12.96 5.15
N ASN A 313 -9.84 -12.54 5.80
CA ASN A 313 -9.54 -11.12 6.02
C ASN A 313 -9.10 -10.38 4.74
N PRO A 314 -8.23 -10.93 3.87
CA PRO A 314 -7.95 -10.31 2.58
C PRO A 314 -9.21 -10.16 1.71
N ARG A 315 -10.10 -11.17 1.69
CA ARG A 315 -11.39 -11.06 0.98
C ARG A 315 -12.24 -9.95 1.55
N ALA A 316 -12.32 -9.83 2.88
CA ALA A 316 -13.07 -8.76 3.54
C ALA A 316 -12.49 -7.38 3.26
N LEU A 317 -11.17 -7.25 3.28
CA LEU A 317 -10.50 -5.98 2.97
C LEU A 317 -10.74 -5.55 1.52
N TYR A 318 -10.51 -6.43 0.55
CA TYR A 318 -10.50 -6.09 -0.88
C TYR A 318 -11.84 -6.34 -1.60
N ALA A 319 -12.85 -6.89 -0.92
CA ALA A 319 -14.15 -7.31 -1.50
C ALA A 319 -13.94 -8.30 -2.68
N LEU A 320 -13.20 -9.38 -2.43
CA LEU A 320 -12.89 -10.44 -3.39
C LEU A 320 -13.80 -11.66 -3.21
#